data_b8a26a3b3c1e46c28584c267512a0705
#
_entry.id   b8a26a3b3c1e46c28584c267512a0705
#
_cell.length_a   1.000
_cell.length_b   1.000
_cell.length_c   1.000
_cell.angle_alpha   90.00
_cell.angle_beta   90.00
_cell.angle_gamma   90.00
#
_symmetry.space_group_name_H-M   'P 1'
#
loop_
_entity.id
_entity.type
_entity.pdbx_description
1 polymer ?
#
loop_
_entity_poly.entity_id
_entity_poly.type
_entity_poly.pdbx_seq_one_letter_code
_entity_poly.pdbx_strand_id
1 'polypeptide(L)'
;MKRVEVEVEVVDKANPRQVQSRFKDETYNIADAVVQDDTGTIKMPLWNEQIDQVNVGDKIKIENGYITSFKGELQLNIGKYGKLTTL
;
A
#
# COMPACT_ATOMS: atom_id res chain seq x y z
N MET A 1 10.18 -5.81 -13.47
CA MET A 1 9.26 -4.93 -12.74
C MET A 1 9.75 -3.49 -12.84
N LYS A 2 8.87 -2.61 -13.22
CA LYS A 2 9.21 -1.20 -13.20
C LYS A 2 8.99 -0.64 -11.80
N ARG A 3 9.95 0.11 -11.33
CA ARG A 3 9.77 0.93 -10.16
C ARG A 3 8.99 2.18 -10.54
N VAL A 4 8.02 2.55 -9.70
CA VAL A 4 7.16 3.70 -9.97
C VAL A 4 7.27 4.72 -8.87
N GLU A 5 7.15 5.97 -9.27
CA GLU A 5 7.01 7.10 -8.36
C GLU A 5 5.69 7.77 -8.67
N VAL A 6 4.77 7.77 -7.70
CA VAL A 6 3.42 8.27 -7.89
C VAL A 6 2.95 9.08 -6.70
N GLU A 7 2.11 10.06 -6.99
CA GLU A 7 1.35 10.79 -5.96
C GLU A 7 -0.10 10.37 -6.05
N VAL A 8 -0.66 9.94 -4.94
CA VAL A 8 -2.02 9.41 -4.88
C VAL A 8 -2.75 9.96 -3.65
N GLU A 9 -4.08 9.91 -3.71
CA GLU A 9 -4.93 10.26 -2.57
C GLU A 9 -5.55 8.99 -2.01
N VAL A 10 -5.53 8.85 -0.69
CA VAL A 10 -6.14 7.72 0.00
C VAL A 10 -7.64 7.97 0.10
N VAL A 11 -8.44 7.15 -0.58
CA VAL A 11 -9.90 7.31 -0.60
C VAL A 11 -10.61 6.34 0.32
N ASP A 12 -9.96 5.22 0.67
CA ASP A 12 -10.52 4.25 1.61
C ASP A 12 -9.39 3.46 2.27
N LYS A 13 -9.68 2.88 3.42
CA LYS A 13 -8.73 2.08 4.18
C LYS A 13 -9.50 1.03 4.96
N ALA A 14 -9.27 -0.23 4.65
CA ALA A 14 -9.91 -1.35 5.33
C ALA A 14 -9.38 -1.52 6.75
N ASN A 15 -10.13 -2.23 7.57
CA ASN A 15 -9.67 -2.57 8.91
C ASN A 15 -8.45 -3.50 8.84
N PRO A 16 -7.46 -3.29 9.72
CA PRO A 16 -6.30 -4.16 9.75
C PRO A 16 -6.66 -5.60 10.11
N ARG A 17 -5.95 -6.55 9.50
CA ARG A 17 -6.04 -7.96 9.86
C ARG A 17 -4.66 -8.49 10.18
N GLN A 18 -4.59 -9.50 11.03
CA GLN A 18 -3.35 -10.15 11.37
C GLN A 18 -3.10 -11.34 10.47
N VAL A 19 -1.86 -11.47 10.01
CA VAL A 19 -1.40 -12.60 9.22
C VAL A 19 -0.17 -13.17 9.89
N GLN A 20 -0.19 -14.49 10.12
CA GLN A 20 0.96 -15.17 10.71
C GLN A 20 1.86 -15.73 9.63
N SER A 21 3.16 -15.48 9.77
CA SER A 21 4.15 -16.04 8.88
C SER A 21 4.33 -17.53 9.15
N ARG A 22 4.41 -18.35 8.08
CA ARG A 22 4.64 -19.79 8.21
C ARG A 22 6.08 -20.14 8.56
N PHE A 23 7.01 -19.25 8.23
CA PHE A 23 8.45 -19.53 8.33
C PHE A 23 9.10 -18.87 9.53
N LYS A 24 8.43 -17.92 10.12
CA LYS A 24 8.90 -17.20 11.30
C LYS A 24 7.72 -17.02 12.23
N ASP A 25 7.93 -17.13 13.53
CA ASP A 25 6.89 -16.87 14.52
C ASP A 25 6.60 -15.38 14.62
N GLU A 26 6.34 -14.76 13.49
CA GLU A 26 6.03 -13.32 13.41
C GLU A 26 4.61 -13.13 12.94
N THR A 27 3.94 -12.16 13.55
CA THR A 27 2.62 -11.74 13.16
C THR A 27 2.71 -10.38 12.48
N TYR A 28 2.08 -10.26 11.33
CA TYR A 28 2.03 -9.00 10.58
C TYR A 28 0.61 -8.47 10.56
N ASN A 29 0.49 -7.15 10.65
CA ASN A 29 -0.78 -6.47 10.42
C ASN A 29 -0.80 -5.97 8.98
N ILE A 30 -1.89 -6.23 8.28
CA ILE A 30 -2.09 -5.79 6.90
C ILE A 30 -3.43 -5.08 6.81
N ALA A 31 -3.46 -3.92 6.17
CA ALA A 31 -4.69 -3.22 5.83
C ALA A 31 -4.67 -2.85 4.36
N ASP A 32 -5.75 -3.15 3.65
CA ASP A 32 -5.87 -2.77 2.25
C ASP A 32 -6.38 -1.32 2.19
N ALA A 33 -5.63 -0.46 1.53
CA ALA A 33 -6.07 0.89 1.22
C ALA A 33 -6.47 0.97 -0.24
N VAL A 34 -7.38 1.87 -0.55
CA VAL A 34 -7.71 2.23 -1.92
C VAL A 34 -7.19 3.64 -2.15
N VAL A 35 -6.36 3.80 -3.15
CA VAL A 35 -5.77 5.08 -3.52
C VAL A 35 -6.17 5.44 -4.93
N GLN A 36 -6.23 6.73 -5.24
CA GLN A 36 -6.60 7.19 -6.56
C GLN A 36 -5.63 8.23 -7.09
N ASP A 37 -5.51 8.26 -8.41
CA ASP A 37 -4.83 9.31 -9.14
C ASP A 37 -5.74 9.77 -10.28
N ASP A 38 -5.19 10.52 -11.25
CA ASP A 38 -5.96 11.04 -12.39
C ASP A 38 -6.49 9.93 -13.32
N THR A 39 -5.96 8.72 -13.22
CA THR A 39 -6.32 7.61 -14.10
C THR A 39 -7.30 6.62 -13.49
N GLY A 40 -7.54 6.69 -12.19
CA GLY A 40 -8.46 5.78 -11.50
C GLY A 40 -7.97 5.38 -10.14
N THR A 41 -8.51 4.27 -9.64
CA THR A 41 -8.19 3.74 -8.31
C THR A 41 -7.41 2.44 -8.41
N ILE A 42 -6.61 2.19 -7.37
CA ILE A 42 -5.82 0.97 -7.24
C ILE A 42 -5.73 0.60 -5.77
N LYS A 43 -5.67 -0.70 -5.46
CA LYS A 43 -5.46 -1.16 -4.10
C LYS A 43 -3.99 -1.05 -3.72
N MET A 44 -3.76 -0.65 -2.48
CA MET A 44 -2.41 -0.55 -1.92
C MET A 44 -2.39 -1.22 -0.55
N PRO A 45 -1.84 -2.45 -0.44
CA PRO A 45 -1.72 -3.08 0.88
C PRO A 45 -0.70 -2.34 1.74
N LEU A 46 -1.07 -2.10 2.99
CA LEU A 46 -0.23 -1.46 3.99
C LEU A 46 0.21 -2.50 5.02
N TRP A 47 1.48 -2.49 5.37
CA TRP A 47 2.07 -3.45 6.29
C TRP A 47 2.50 -2.77 7.57
N ASN A 48 2.08 -3.34 8.72
CA ASN A 48 2.56 -2.94 10.06
C ASN A 48 2.48 -1.42 10.27
N GLU A 49 3.62 -0.77 10.41
CA GLU A 49 3.71 0.67 10.70
C GLU A 49 3.09 1.56 9.62
N GLN A 50 3.07 1.09 8.38
CA GLN A 50 2.48 1.87 7.28
C GLN A 50 0.98 2.11 7.48
N ILE A 51 0.30 1.20 8.17
CA ILE A 51 -1.13 1.31 8.44
C ILE A 51 -1.43 2.60 9.21
N ASP A 52 -0.61 2.91 10.20
CA ASP A 52 -0.80 4.09 11.04
C ASP A 52 -0.30 5.38 10.38
N GLN A 53 0.57 5.25 9.39
CA GLN A 53 1.13 6.41 8.67
C GLN A 53 0.18 6.99 7.64
N VAL A 54 -0.84 6.23 7.24
CA VAL A 54 -1.73 6.59 6.14
C VAL A 54 -3.16 6.69 6.65
N ASN A 55 -3.81 7.82 6.38
CA ASN A 55 -5.20 8.05 6.75
C ASN A 55 -6.02 8.39 5.52
N VAL A 56 -7.33 8.08 5.56
CA VAL A 56 -8.26 8.44 4.50
C VAL A 56 -8.27 9.96 4.33
N GLY A 57 -8.15 10.40 3.09
CA GLY A 57 -8.07 11.81 2.75
C GLY A 57 -6.66 12.34 2.59
N ASP A 58 -5.65 11.58 3.00
CA ASP A 58 -4.27 12.00 2.85
C ASP A 58 -3.81 11.91 1.40
N LYS A 59 -2.98 12.87 1.00
CA LYS A 59 -2.21 12.77 -0.22
C LYS A 59 -0.84 12.24 0.13
N ILE A 60 -0.41 11.20 -0.57
CA ILE A 60 0.86 10.55 -0.31
C ILE A 60 1.67 10.42 -1.59
N LYS A 61 2.99 10.44 -1.41
CA LYS A 61 3.94 10.19 -2.48
C LYS A 61 4.64 8.86 -2.23
N ILE A 62 4.65 8.00 -3.23
CA ILE A 62 5.30 6.69 -3.16
C ILE A 62 6.47 6.69 -4.11
N GLU A 63 7.66 6.42 -3.59
CA GLU A 63 8.89 6.29 -4.36
C GLU A 63 9.35 4.85 -4.36
N ASN A 64 9.84 4.37 -5.48
CA ASN A 64 10.31 2.98 -5.66
C ASN A 64 9.23 1.93 -5.35
N GLY A 65 7.98 2.27 -5.62
CA GLY A 65 6.90 1.30 -5.56
C GLY A 65 6.91 0.39 -6.79
N TYR A 66 6.08 -0.63 -6.76
CA TYR A 66 5.91 -1.51 -7.92
C TYR A 66 4.47 -1.98 -8.02
N ILE A 67 4.06 -2.29 -9.24
CA ILE A 67 2.71 -2.75 -9.52
C ILE A 67 2.74 -4.27 -9.68
N THR A 68 1.84 -4.95 -8.99
CA THR A 68 1.63 -6.38 -9.15
C THR A 68 0.20 -6.66 -9.55
N SER A 69 -0.03 -7.81 -10.17
CA SER A 69 -1.38 -8.28 -10.49
C SER A 69 -1.70 -9.49 -9.62
N PHE A 70 -2.87 -9.46 -8.98
CA PHE A 70 -3.35 -10.56 -8.16
C PHE A 70 -4.83 -10.81 -8.47
N LYS A 71 -5.14 -12.00 -8.96
CA LYS A 71 -6.50 -12.40 -9.35
C LYS A 71 -7.18 -11.39 -10.28
N GLY A 72 -6.42 -10.87 -11.24
CA GLY A 72 -6.94 -9.90 -12.21
C GLY A 72 -7.01 -8.46 -11.71
N GLU A 73 -6.59 -8.19 -10.48
CA GLU A 73 -6.57 -6.83 -9.93
C GLU A 73 -5.13 -6.32 -9.81
N LEU A 74 -4.93 -5.07 -10.17
CA LEU A 74 -3.65 -4.41 -9.98
C LEU A 74 -3.52 -3.92 -8.54
N GLN A 75 -2.33 -4.06 -7.99
CA GLN A 75 -1.99 -3.57 -6.66
C GLN A 75 -0.71 -2.75 -6.71
N LEU A 76 -0.72 -1.63 -5.99
CA LEU A 76 0.46 -0.80 -5.80
C LEU A 76 1.14 -1.22 -4.50
N ASN A 77 2.40 -1.62 -4.58
CA ASN A 77 3.15 -2.09 -3.43
C ASN A 77 4.30 -1.16 -3.13
N ILE A 78 4.62 -1.02 -1.86
CA ILE A 78 5.81 -0.32 -1.40
C ILE A 78 6.82 -1.40 -1.03
N GLY A 79 7.87 -1.52 -1.83
CA GLY A 79 8.89 -2.52 -1.62
C GLY A 79 9.83 -2.18 -0.45
N LYS A 80 10.80 -3.07 -0.22
CA LYS A 80 11.79 -2.91 0.84
C LYS A 80 12.54 -1.58 0.76
N TYR A 81 12.78 -1.12 -0.45
CA TYR A 81 13.46 0.15 -0.70
C TYR A 81 12.49 1.28 -1.06
N GLY A 82 11.20 1.01 -0.96
CA GLY A 82 10.20 2.00 -1.23
C GLY A 82 10.08 3.01 -0.11
N LYS A 83 9.60 4.19 -0.46
CA LYS A 83 9.39 5.27 0.51
C LYS A 83 7.99 5.82 0.35
N LEU A 84 7.32 6.00 1.47
CA LEU A 84 6.00 6.62 1.54
C LEU A 84 6.14 7.95 2.29
N THR A 85 5.69 9.01 1.67
CA THR A 85 5.72 10.35 2.27
C THR A 85 4.32 10.94 2.25
N THR A 86 3.87 11.46 3.37
CA THR A 86 2.61 12.19 3.45
C THR A 86 2.86 13.64 3.02
N LEU A 87 2.09 14.10 2.05
CA LEU A 87 2.22 15.45 1.51
C LEU A 87 1.43 16.48 2.30
#